data_39cf17ded5488f54e221b3bed472e29f
#
_entry.id   39cf17ded5488f54e221b3bed472e29f
#
_cell.length_a   1.000
_cell.length_b   1.000
_cell.length_c   1.000
_cell.angle_alpha   90.00
_cell.angle_beta   90.00
_cell.angle_gamma   90.00
#
_symmetry.space_group_name_H-M   'P 1'
#
loop_
_entity.id
_entity.type
_entity.pdbx_description
1 polymer ?
#
loop_
_entity_poly.entity_id
_entity_poly.type
_entity_poly.pdbx_seq_one_letter_code
_entity_poly.pdbx_strand_id
1 'polypeptide(L)'
;MSSWELLDLLYEEAIGRLRKADLALDDKEYALFDDCLRRASNIVRYLIDILDMKQPISYDLRRIYDYLILDISKVKAGREREQKEIGRI
;
A
#
# COMPACT_ATOMS: atom_id res chain seq x y z
N MET A 1 2.28 -18.91 15.57
CA MET A 1 1.31 -18.01 14.88
C MET A 1 0.78 -18.71 13.65
N SER A 2 -0.54 -18.72 13.46
CA SER A 2 -1.13 -19.32 12.26
C SER A 2 -0.89 -18.42 11.04
N SER A 3 -0.98 -19.03 9.82
CA SER A 3 -0.84 -18.26 8.58
C SER A 3 -1.87 -17.15 8.46
N TRP A 4 -3.09 -17.40 8.94
CA TRP A 4 -4.16 -16.40 8.90
C TRP A 4 -3.89 -15.24 9.85
N GLU A 5 -3.34 -15.51 11.04
CA GLU A 5 -2.93 -14.47 11.98
C GLU A 5 -1.81 -13.60 11.39
N LEU A 6 -0.86 -14.22 10.71
CA LEU A 6 0.21 -13.48 10.05
C LEU A 6 -0.33 -12.58 8.93
N LEU A 7 -1.27 -13.09 8.12
CA LEU A 7 -1.92 -12.29 7.07
C LEU A 7 -2.64 -11.08 7.66
N ASP A 8 -3.38 -11.26 8.74
CA ASP A 8 -4.09 -10.18 9.43
C ASP A 8 -3.13 -9.12 9.97
N LEU A 9 -2.04 -9.55 10.61
CA LEU A 9 -1.04 -8.62 11.17
C LEU A 9 -0.38 -7.80 10.06
N LEU A 10 0.00 -8.43 8.96
CA LEU A 10 0.63 -7.75 7.84
C LEU A 10 -0.34 -6.80 7.14
N TYR A 11 -1.58 -7.21 6.99
CA TYR A 11 -2.63 -6.36 6.42
C TYR A 11 -2.84 -5.10 7.27
N GLU A 12 -2.96 -5.26 8.58
CA GLU A 12 -3.11 -4.13 9.51
C GLU A 12 -1.90 -3.20 9.47
N GLU A 13 -0.69 -3.76 9.35
CA GLU A 13 0.53 -2.97 9.22
C GLU A 13 0.50 -2.13 7.93
N ALA A 14 0.08 -2.74 6.81
CA ALA A 14 -0.04 -2.02 5.54
C ALA A 14 -1.05 -0.87 5.64
N ILE A 15 -2.21 -1.12 6.24
CA ILE A 15 -3.24 -0.09 6.44
C ILE A 15 -2.72 1.02 7.35
N GLY A 16 -1.99 0.68 8.40
CA GLY A 16 -1.36 1.66 9.29
C GLY A 16 -0.37 2.56 8.55
N ARG A 17 0.43 2.00 7.65
CA ARG A 17 1.37 2.77 6.81
C ARG A 17 0.62 3.70 5.85
N LEU A 18 -0.48 3.23 5.27
CA LEU A 18 -1.29 4.06 4.38
C LEU A 18 -1.93 5.24 5.13
N ARG A 19 -2.39 5.05 6.36
CA ARG A 19 -2.91 6.13 7.20
C ARG A 19 -1.83 7.15 7.53
N LYS A 20 -0.62 6.70 7.85
CA LYS A 20 0.52 7.59 8.06
C LYS A 20 0.86 8.37 6.81
N ALA A 21 0.75 7.73 5.63
CA ALA A 21 0.98 8.41 4.37
C ALA A 21 -0.02 9.55 4.16
N ASP A 22 -1.30 9.33 4.46
CA ASP A 22 -2.33 10.37 4.36
C ASP A 22 -2.01 11.57 5.26
N LEU A 23 -1.62 11.30 6.51
CA LEU A 23 -1.24 12.36 7.45
C LEU A 23 0.00 13.12 6.99
N ALA A 24 1.00 12.40 6.47
CA ALA A 24 2.21 13.01 5.94
C ALA A 24 1.93 13.90 4.73
N LEU A 25 1.00 13.47 3.88
CA LEU A 25 0.58 14.27 2.72
C LEU A 25 -0.09 15.57 3.14
N ASP A 26 -0.98 15.50 4.14
CA ASP A 26 -1.65 16.69 4.70
C ASP A 26 -0.65 17.66 5.31
N ASP A 27 0.39 17.15 5.95
CA ASP A 27 1.46 17.95 6.57
C ASP A 27 2.54 18.36 5.56
N LYS A 28 2.39 18.00 4.29
CA LYS A 28 3.36 18.26 3.22
C LYS A 28 4.73 17.62 3.46
N GLU A 29 4.78 16.56 4.23
CA GLU A 29 5.99 15.76 4.46
C GLU A 29 6.13 14.69 3.38
N TYR A 30 6.52 15.11 2.19
CA TYR A 30 6.50 14.26 0.99
C TYR A 30 7.48 13.08 1.05
N ALA A 31 8.64 13.28 1.66
CA ALA A 31 9.60 12.19 1.84
C ALA A 31 9.02 11.07 2.72
N LEU A 32 8.35 11.44 3.80
CA LEU A 32 7.67 10.49 4.68
C LEU A 32 6.50 9.81 3.97
N PHE A 33 5.72 10.58 3.20
CA PHE A 33 4.63 10.05 2.38
C PHE A 33 5.12 8.97 1.43
N ASP A 34 6.17 9.24 0.67
CA ASP A 34 6.76 8.28 -0.28
C ASP A 34 7.28 7.03 0.43
N ASP A 35 7.95 7.20 1.57
CA ASP A 35 8.47 6.08 2.36
C ASP A 35 7.34 5.20 2.88
N CYS A 36 6.26 5.79 3.40
CA CYS A 36 5.09 5.05 3.88
C CYS A 36 4.40 4.28 2.76
N LEU A 37 4.23 4.88 1.58
CA LEU A 37 3.66 4.20 0.42
C LEU A 37 4.53 3.03 -0.03
N ARG A 38 5.84 3.22 -0.07
CA ARG A 38 6.78 2.16 -0.43
C ARG A 38 6.70 0.99 0.53
N ARG A 39 6.68 1.26 1.83
CA ARG A 39 6.59 0.22 2.87
C ARG A 39 5.26 -0.53 2.80
N ALA A 40 4.15 0.20 2.62
CA ALA A 40 2.84 -0.42 2.44
C ALA A 40 2.80 -1.32 1.21
N SER A 41 3.32 -0.84 0.09
CA SER A 41 3.42 -1.60 -1.15
C SER A 41 4.22 -2.89 -0.98
N ASN A 42 5.37 -2.81 -0.30
CA ASN A 42 6.21 -3.98 -0.03
C ASN A 42 5.49 -5.01 0.83
N ILE A 43 4.74 -4.56 1.84
CA ILE A 43 3.96 -5.47 2.69
C ILE A 43 2.87 -6.16 1.88
N VAL A 44 2.14 -5.41 1.04
CA VAL A 44 1.06 -5.99 0.22
C VAL A 44 1.62 -7.00 -0.78
N ARG A 45 2.76 -6.71 -1.41
CA ARG A 45 3.43 -7.66 -2.31
C ARG A 45 3.85 -8.92 -1.60
N TYR A 46 4.37 -8.80 -0.38
CA TYR A 46 4.70 -9.95 0.45
C TYR A 46 3.45 -10.78 0.77
N LEU A 47 2.33 -10.12 1.09
CA LEU A 47 1.05 -10.80 1.32
C LEU A 47 0.61 -11.63 0.10
N ILE A 48 0.78 -11.07 -1.11
CA ILE A 48 0.49 -11.80 -2.35
C ILE A 48 1.39 -13.03 -2.48
N ASP A 49 2.69 -12.87 -2.21
CA ASP A 49 3.68 -13.95 -2.36
C ASP A 49 3.43 -15.12 -1.42
N ILE A 50 2.91 -14.88 -0.21
CA ILE A 50 2.68 -15.93 0.78
C ILE A 50 1.29 -16.57 0.69
N LEU A 51 0.41 -16.09 -0.21
CA LEU A 51 -0.91 -16.69 -0.39
C LEU A 51 -0.79 -18.13 -0.91
N ASP A 52 -1.49 -19.04 -0.24
CA ASP A 52 -1.64 -20.42 -0.72
C ASP A 52 -2.80 -20.46 -1.72
N MET A 53 -2.47 -20.47 -3.01
CA MET A 53 -3.46 -20.44 -4.09
C MET A 53 -4.28 -21.73 -4.19
N LYS A 54 -3.97 -22.76 -3.40
CA LYS A 54 -4.79 -23.96 -3.28
C LYS A 54 -6.06 -23.69 -2.46
N GLN A 55 -6.07 -22.64 -1.66
CA GLN A 55 -7.23 -22.25 -0.86
C GLN A 55 -8.14 -21.31 -1.68
N PRO A 56 -9.45 -21.61 -1.77
CA PRO A 56 -10.37 -20.76 -2.56
C PRO A 56 -10.36 -19.28 -2.13
N ILE A 57 -10.26 -19.00 -0.82
CA ILE A 57 -10.26 -17.64 -0.29
C ILE A 57 -9.04 -16.84 -0.77
N SER A 58 -7.94 -17.51 -1.14
CA SER A 58 -6.73 -16.83 -1.62
C SER A 58 -6.96 -16.07 -2.92
N TYR A 59 -7.87 -16.51 -3.78
CA TYR A 59 -8.22 -15.79 -5.00
C TYR A 59 -8.87 -14.44 -4.68
N ASP A 60 -9.77 -14.42 -3.72
CA ASP A 60 -10.44 -13.19 -3.29
C ASP A 60 -9.45 -12.24 -2.60
N LEU A 61 -8.59 -12.77 -1.73
CA LEU A 61 -7.57 -11.98 -1.05
C LEU A 61 -6.57 -11.39 -2.05
N ARG A 62 -6.13 -12.16 -3.03
CA ARG A 62 -5.22 -11.67 -4.07
C ARG A 62 -5.85 -10.53 -4.85
N ARG A 63 -7.12 -10.63 -5.16
CA ARG A 63 -7.85 -9.56 -5.87
C ARG A 63 -7.85 -8.27 -5.04
N ILE A 64 -8.10 -8.37 -3.74
CA ILE A 64 -8.08 -7.23 -2.83
C ILE A 64 -6.66 -6.61 -2.79
N TYR A 65 -5.63 -7.44 -2.67
CA TYR A 65 -4.25 -6.97 -2.60
C TYR A 65 -3.78 -6.33 -3.92
N ASP A 66 -4.15 -6.92 -5.07
CA ASP A 66 -3.86 -6.32 -6.38
C ASP A 66 -4.52 -4.96 -6.51
N TYR A 67 -5.75 -4.83 -6.01
CA TYR A 67 -6.47 -3.55 -6.00
C TYR A 67 -5.76 -2.52 -5.13
N LEU A 68 -5.25 -2.91 -3.95
CA LEU A 68 -4.49 -2.02 -3.09
C LEU A 68 -3.21 -1.53 -3.76
N ILE A 69 -2.49 -2.41 -4.45
CA ILE A 69 -1.29 -2.02 -5.20
C ILE A 69 -1.64 -1.00 -6.29
N LEU A 70 -2.74 -1.21 -6.99
CA LEU A 70 -3.20 -0.28 -8.02
C LEU A 70 -3.55 1.10 -7.43
N ASP A 71 -4.25 1.12 -6.30
CA ASP A 71 -4.60 2.36 -5.61
C ASP A 71 -3.36 3.12 -5.14
N ILE A 72 -2.41 2.43 -4.53
CA ILE A 72 -1.14 3.03 -4.09
C ILE A 72 -0.42 3.66 -5.29
N SER A 73 -0.37 2.96 -6.41
CA SER A 73 0.26 3.45 -7.64
C SER A 73 -0.43 4.70 -8.18
N LYS A 74 -1.76 4.75 -8.14
CA LYS A 74 -2.55 5.90 -8.59
C LYS A 74 -2.32 7.13 -7.70
N VAL A 75 -2.30 6.94 -6.39
CA VAL A 75 -2.06 8.02 -5.42
C VAL A 75 -0.66 8.60 -5.64
N LYS A 76 0.34 7.75 -5.79
CA LYS A 76 1.71 8.16 -6.05
C LYS A 76 1.83 8.94 -7.36
N ALA A 77 1.23 8.45 -8.43
CA ALA A 77 1.26 9.11 -9.74
C ALA A 77 0.55 10.47 -9.71
N GLY A 78 -0.58 10.57 -8.97
CA GLY A 78 -1.29 11.83 -8.78
C GLY A 78 -0.45 12.89 -8.09
N ARG A 79 0.24 12.52 -7.02
CA ARG A 79 1.14 13.42 -6.31
C ARG A 79 2.30 13.88 -7.19
N GLU A 80 2.91 12.97 -7.93
CA GLU A 80 4.02 13.31 -8.84
C GLU A 80 3.58 14.29 -9.93
N ARG A 81 2.37 14.15 -10.45
CA ARG A 81 1.81 15.10 -11.42
C ARG A 81 1.58 16.48 -10.81
N GLU A 82 1.02 16.56 -9.63
CA GLU A 82 0.84 17.83 -8.92
C GLU A 82 2.17 18.54 -8.70
N GLN A 83 3.18 17.81 -8.28
CA GLN A 83 4.52 18.37 -8.06
C GLN A 83 5.11 18.94 -9.34
N LYS A 84 4.92 18.27 -10.47
CA LYS A 84 5.38 18.75 -11.79
C LYS A 84 4.64 20.02 -12.21
N GLU A 85 3.33 20.08 -11.99
CA GLU A 85 2.53 21.26 -12.31
C GLU A 85 2.96 22.46 -11.49
N ILE A 86 3.20 22.30 -10.19
CA ILE A 86 3.71 23.36 -9.31
C ILE A 86 5.09 23.81 -9.80
N GLY A 87 5.94 22.90 -10.21
CA GLY A 87 7.29 23.20 -10.70
C GLY A 87 7.33 23.97 -12.01
N ARG A 88 6.22 24.03 -12.76
CA ARG A 88 6.12 24.76 -14.03
C ARG A 88 5.71 26.23 -13.84
N ILE A 89 5.26 26.59 -12.67
CA ILE A 89 4.87 27.94 -12.34
C ILE A 89 6.10 28.74 -11.93
#